data_179490f4ca0379c2ade22c6f2dd5461b
#
_entry.id   179490f4ca0379c2ade22c6f2dd5461b
#
_cell.length_a   1.000
_cell.length_b   1.000
_cell.length_c   1.000
_cell.angle_alpha   90.00
_cell.angle_beta   90.00
_cell.angle_gamma   90.00
#
_symmetry.space_group_name_H-M   'P 1'
#
loop_
_entity.id
_entity.type
_entity.pdbx_description
1 polymer ?
#
loop_
_entity_poly.entity_id
_entity_poly.type
_entity_poly.pdbx_seq_one_letter_code
_entity_poly.pdbx_strand_id
1 'polypeptide(L)'
;MNAKDEGEHLPLLEEYMDDLRGVDAVVVTHAHLDHVGALPYLVRVLGRRRRVPVLCTAPTRDLMPIMWRDYLRHTRFRVYSSGDVIRALRRVRPVNYFESVRIRGVRVTLIPAGHLLGSAQVLIEADGRRIVYTGDVNFRGSLSLAPAERVDADVVIVESTYGNRRHESLEEAVARFGDVVKSVVGEGGVVLVPVFAVGRGQEIFTALHLVRRELGEVPLFVDGMVRECTRVYYRYLDLLTRECREALEDPWISDEIFHGRVFSRETIARATGVVISTSGMLLGPALEFFRLIAGDPRNAVVIVSYQAPSTPGYLVSQGRNLLELESGVVRVRCRVEVISGFSGHSDYSDILRYLGEVSPEVCILVHGDEDAIYAMKERAESVLREARIEVPGVGEGLEL
;
A
#
# COMPACT_ATOMS: atom_id res chain seq x y z
N MET A 1 -3.33 8.64 8.41
CA MET A 1 -3.78 9.93 7.86
C MET A 1 -3.97 9.74 6.37
N ASN A 2 -5.20 9.69 5.94
CA ASN A 2 -5.52 9.60 4.52
C ASN A 2 -5.36 10.98 3.87
N ALA A 3 -4.88 11.07 2.63
CA ALA A 3 -4.74 12.34 1.90
C ALA A 3 -6.07 13.07 1.66
N LYS A 4 -7.19 12.47 2.05
CA LYS A 4 -8.55 13.00 1.94
C LYS A 4 -9.10 13.61 3.20
N ASP A 5 -8.42 13.38 4.34
CA ASP A 5 -8.93 13.87 5.62
C ASP A 5 -8.73 15.38 5.67
N GLU A 6 -9.79 16.12 5.40
CA GLU A 6 -9.85 17.58 5.51
C GLU A 6 -9.80 18.05 6.99
N GLY A 7 -8.91 17.46 7.79
CA GLY A 7 -8.64 17.83 9.17
C GLY A 7 -9.54 17.18 10.23
N GLU A 8 -10.54 16.37 9.84
CA GLU A 8 -11.45 15.73 10.79
C GLU A 8 -10.99 14.37 11.32
N HIS A 9 -9.97 13.74 10.71
CA HIS A 9 -9.50 12.40 11.10
C HIS A 9 -7.99 12.36 11.40
N LEU A 10 -7.55 13.29 12.24
CA LEU A 10 -6.24 13.16 12.87
C LEU A 10 -6.27 11.98 13.85
N PRO A 11 -5.16 11.22 13.98
CA PRO A 11 -5.06 10.25 15.06
C PRO A 11 -5.33 10.93 16.39
N LEU A 12 -6.14 10.30 17.25
CA LEU A 12 -6.54 10.82 18.56
C LEU A 12 -5.36 10.89 19.55
N LEU A 13 -4.15 11.19 19.08
CA LEU A 13 -2.91 11.17 19.87
C LEU A 13 -2.96 12.13 21.07
N GLU A 14 -3.70 13.24 20.95
CA GLU A 14 -3.82 14.23 22.02
C GLU A 14 -4.72 13.73 23.17
N GLU A 15 -5.68 12.87 22.88
CA GLU A 15 -6.57 12.26 23.88
C GLU A 15 -5.83 11.20 24.71
N TYR A 16 -4.81 10.56 24.13
CA TYR A 16 -4.01 9.50 24.77
C TYR A 16 -2.62 9.97 25.21
N MET A 17 -2.47 11.27 25.51
CA MET A 17 -1.16 11.85 25.86
C MET A 17 -0.53 11.23 27.09
N ASP A 18 -1.29 10.82 28.07
CA ASP A 18 -0.76 10.22 29.29
C ASP A 18 -0.20 8.82 29.02
N ASP A 19 -0.89 8.03 28.20
CA ASP A 19 -0.41 6.71 27.75
C ASP A 19 0.84 6.86 26.87
N LEU A 20 0.83 7.84 25.96
CA LEU A 20 1.97 8.12 25.07
C LEU A 20 3.23 8.54 25.85
N ARG A 21 3.10 9.14 27.03
CA ARG A 21 4.25 9.43 27.89
C ARG A 21 4.95 8.16 28.41
N GLY A 22 4.23 7.05 28.45
CA GLY A 22 4.74 5.71 28.84
C GLY A 22 5.48 4.99 27.73
N VAL A 23 5.34 5.37 26.44
CA VAL A 23 5.89 4.65 25.29
C VAL A 23 7.41 4.62 25.28
N ASP A 24 7.99 3.42 25.20
CA ASP A 24 9.44 3.19 25.17
C ASP A 24 10.00 3.02 23.75
N ALA A 25 9.18 2.64 22.79
CA ALA A 25 9.51 2.58 21.37
C ALA A 25 8.26 2.75 20.49
N VAL A 26 8.48 3.12 19.24
CA VAL A 26 7.48 3.07 18.16
C VAL A 26 7.98 2.06 17.14
N VAL A 27 7.10 1.17 16.67
CA VAL A 27 7.42 0.22 15.59
C VAL A 27 6.58 0.57 14.38
N VAL A 28 7.22 0.72 13.23
CA VAL A 28 6.56 1.01 11.95
C VAL A 28 6.60 -0.24 11.09
N THR A 29 5.44 -0.73 10.72
CA THR A 29 5.28 -1.94 9.89
C THR A 29 5.70 -1.71 8.44
N HIS A 30 5.27 -0.62 7.82
CA HIS A 30 5.58 -0.31 6.43
C HIS A 30 5.37 1.18 6.10
N ALA A 31 5.68 1.57 4.85
CA ALA A 31 5.81 2.99 4.47
C ALA A 31 4.57 3.62 3.85
N HIS A 32 3.38 2.98 3.82
CA HIS A 32 2.18 3.64 3.35
C HIS A 32 1.78 4.82 4.26
N LEU A 33 1.16 5.85 3.68
CA LEU A 33 0.90 7.12 4.36
C LEU A 33 -0.05 6.99 5.56
N ASP A 34 -1.03 6.11 5.49
CA ASP A 34 -1.96 5.79 6.58
C ASP A 34 -1.27 5.16 7.80
N HIS A 35 -0.11 4.50 7.60
CA HIS A 35 0.71 3.92 8.67
C HIS A 35 1.82 4.86 9.18
N VAL A 36 2.40 5.70 8.30
CA VAL A 36 3.53 6.56 8.69
C VAL A 36 3.20 8.05 8.71
N GLY A 37 2.04 8.44 8.18
CA GLY A 37 1.70 9.85 8.00
C GLY A 37 1.69 10.67 9.29
N ALA A 38 1.29 10.07 10.40
CA ALA A 38 1.28 10.74 11.70
C ALA A 38 2.61 10.68 12.47
N LEU A 39 3.60 9.90 12.03
CA LEU A 39 4.84 9.70 12.78
C LEU A 39 5.62 11.00 13.06
N PRO A 40 5.80 11.96 12.13
CA PRO A 40 6.45 13.23 12.44
C PRO A 40 5.68 14.04 13.50
N TYR A 41 4.35 13.98 13.49
CA TYR A 41 3.49 14.59 14.50
C TYR A 41 3.67 13.92 15.87
N LEU A 42 3.58 12.58 15.93
CA LEU A 42 3.81 11.80 17.15
C LEU A 42 5.18 12.10 17.78
N VAL A 43 6.25 12.13 16.98
CA VAL A 43 7.61 12.46 17.46
C VAL A 43 7.68 13.88 18.03
N ARG A 44 6.92 14.83 17.48
CA ARG A 44 6.81 16.20 18.04
C ARG A 44 6.11 16.18 19.40
N VAL A 45 5.01 15.44 19.50
CA VAL A 45 4.19 15.29 20.72
C VAL A 45 4.98 14.61 21.85
N LEU A 46 5.71 13.53 21.57
CA LEU A 46 6.61 12.85 22.52
C LEU A 46 7.76 13.74 23.04
N GLY A 47 7.99 14.88 22.40
CA GLY A 47 8.91 15.93 22.85
C GLY A 47 10.40 15.61 22.64
N ARG A 48 11.23 16.65 22.92
CA ARG A 48 12.68 16.58 22.69
C ARG A 48 13.45 15.81 23.77
N ARG A 49 12.96 15.81 25.00
CA ARG A 49 13.69 15.24 26.16
C ARG A 49 13.67 13.71 26.15
N ARG A 50 12.62 13.09 25.62
CA ARG A 50 12.48 11.63 25.53
C ARG A 50 12.88 11.17 24.14
N ARG A 51 13.98 10.45 24.02
CA ARG A 51 14.46 9.89 22.75
C ARG A 51 13.84 8.50 22.51
N VAL A 52 12.54 8.44 22.31
CA VAL A 52 11.85 7.20 21.93
C VAL A 52 12.34 6.77 20.55
N PRO A 53 12.94 5.58 20.40
CA PRO A 53 13.37 5.07 19.10
C PRO A 53 12.16 4.70 18.23
N VAL A 54 12.33 4.84 16.93
CA VAL A 54 11.37 4.35 15.91
C VAL A 54 12.04 3.18 15.20
N LEU A 55 11.51 1.99 15.38
CA LEU A 55 12.02 0.77 14.76
C LEU A 55 11.27 0.50 13.45
N CYS A 56 11.98 0.20 12.40
CA CYS A 56 11.43 -0.25 11.12
C CYS A 56 12.52 -0.94 10.30
N THR A 57 12.19 -1.51 9.15
CA THR A 57 13.18 -2.03 8.20
C THR A 57 13.92 -0.89 7.48
N ALA A 58 15.09 -1.19 6.91
CA ALA A 58 15.84 -0.20 6.14
C ALA A 58 15.08 0.32 4.89
N PRO A 59 14.39 -0.53 4.10
CA PRO A 59 13.57 -0.02 2.98
C PRO A 59 12.44 0.89 3.45
N THR A 60 11.74 0.55 4.53
CA THR A 60 10.68 1.40 5.12
C THR A 60 11.24 2.77 5.51
N ARG A 61 12.40 2.82 6.17
CA ARG A 61 13.09 4.08 6.50
C ARG A 61 13.33 4.95 5.25
N ASP A 62 13.74 4.33 4.14
CA ASP A 62 14.13 5.07 2.94
C ASP A 62 12.92 5.54 2.11
N LEU A 63 11.78 4.85 2.22
CA LEU A 63 10.52 5.21 1.57
C LEU A 63 9.74 6.30 2.33
N MET A 64 9.74 6.29 3.67
CA MET A 64 8.98 7.24 4.50
C MET A 64 9.19 8.72 4.12
N PRO A 65 10.41 9.23 3.85
CA PRO A 65 10.62 10.63 3.49
C PRO A 65 9.92 11.05 2.19
N ILE A 66 9.75 10.13 1.25
CA ILE A 66 9.03 10.37 -0.01
C ILE A 66 7.56 10.62 0.31
N MET A 67 6.96 9.77 1.14
CA MET A 67 5.56 9.86 1.54
C MET A 67 5.27 11.15 2.32
N TRP A 68 6.13 11.50 3.29
CA TRP A 68 5.97 12.72 4.09
C TRP A 68 6.14 14.00 3.27
N ARG A 69 7.06 13.99 2.29
CA ARG A 69 7.25 15.11 1.39
C ARG A 69 6.05 15.32 0.48
N ASP A 70 5.48 14.23 -0.03
CA ASP A 70 4.27 14.25 -0.84
C ASP A 70 3.08 14.80 -0.04
N TYR A 71 2.86 14.30 1.18
CA TYR A 71 1.86 14.83 2.09
C TYR A 71 2.04 16.34 2.31
N LEU A 72 3.24 16.80 2.66
CA LEU A 72 3.51 18.23 2.89
C LEU A 72 3.30 19.12 1.66
N ARG A 73 3.39 18.57 0.44
CA ARG A 73 3.15 19.31 -0.81
C ARG A 73 1.67 19.44 -1.13
N HIS A 74 0.87 18.43 -0.82
CA HIS A 74 -0.50 18.34 -1.31
C HIS A 74 -1.58 18.57 -0.24
N THR A 75 -1.22 18.48 1.06
CA THR A 75 -2.19 18.75 2.12
C THR A 75 -2.47 20.23 2.30
N ARG A 76 -3.75 20.58 2.50
CA ARG A 76 -4.18 21.93 2.91
C ARG A 76 -3.92 22.16 4.40
N PHE A 77 -4.00 21.12 5.24
CA PHE A 77 -3.85 21.17 6.69
C PHE A 77 -2.56 20.47 7.13
N ARG A 78 -1.51 21.23 7.35
CA ARG A 78 -0.22 20.71 7.78
C ARG A 78 -0.18 20.53 9.29
N VAL A 79 -0.29 19.29 9.76
CA VAL A 79 -0.18 18.96 11.20
C VAL A 79 1.26 18.87 11.68
N TYR A 80 2.23 18.81 10.76
CA TYR A 80 3.66 18.85 11.06
C TYR A 80 4.45 19.61 9.96
N SER A 81 5.68 19.93 10.25
CA SER A 81 6.58 20.66 9.37
C SER A 81 7.72 19.77 8.83
N SER A 82 8.48 20.26 7.83
CA SER A 82 9.71 19.61 7.39
C SER A 82 10.74 19.43 8.52
N GLY A 83 10.75 20.33 9.52
CA GLY A 83 11.58 20.19 10.71
C GLY A 83 11.15 18.99 11.59
N ASP A 84 9.85 18.68 11.63
CA ASP A 84 9.33 17.50 12.33
C ASP A 84 9.73 16.21 11.60
N VAL A 85 9.69 16.21 10.28
CA VAL A 85 10.18 15.11 9.43
C VAL A 85 11.65 14.80 9.74
N ILE A 86 12.52 15.83 9.77
CA ILE A 86 13.93 15.65 10.10
C ILE A 86 14.09 15.08 11.51
N ARG A 87 13.27 15.54 12.46
CA ARG A 87 13.29 15.01 13.83
C ARG A 87 12.86 13.53 13.89
N ALA A 88 11.82 13.16 13.16
CA ALA A 88 11.37 11.78 13.06
C ALA A 88 12.46 10.88 12.49
N LEU A 89 13.06 11.26 11.35
CA LEU A 89 14.15 10.50 10.73
C LEU A 89 15.35 10.26 11.66
N ARG A 90 15.70 11.24 12.50
CA ARG A 90 16.80 11.10 13.48
C ARG A 90 16.50 10.09 14.61
N ARG A 91 15.24 9.66 14.77
CA ARG A 91 14.83 8.65 15.75
C ARG A 91 14.69 7.27 15.14
N VAL A 92 14.65 7.18 13.81
CA VAL A 92 14.54 5.91 13.09
C VAL A 92 15.81 5.10 13.29
N ARG A 93 15.62 3.89 13.79
CA ARG A 93 16.63 2.84 13.92
C ARG A 93 16.22 1.67 13.04
N PRO A 94 16.87 1.45 11.91
CA PRO A 94 16.61 0.28 11.07
C PRO A 94 16.96 -1.00 11.83
N VAL A 95 16.12 -2.01 11.65
CA VAL A 95 16.28 -3.36 12.20
C VAL A 95 16.12 -4.34 11.03
N ASN A 96 16.98 -5.35 10.96
CA ASN A 96 16.88 -6.37 9.93
C ASN A 96 15.71 -7.33 10.23
N TYR A 97 15.18 -7.96 9.20
CA TYR A 97 14.24 -9.05 9.42
C TYR A 97 14.89 -10.14 10.28
N PHE A 98 14.09 -10.73 11.17
CA PHE A 98 14.47 -11.77 12.14
C PHE A 98 15.48 -11.31 13.20
N GLU A 99 15.92 -10.04 13.17
CA GLU A 99 16.72 -9.45 14.24
C GLU A 99 15.80 -9.04 15.38
N SER A 100 16.08 -9.55 16.59
CA SER A 100 15.31 -9.18 17.78
C SER A 100 15.93 -8.00 18.53
N VAL A 101 15.10 -7.03 18.88
CA VAL A 101 15.46 -5.89 19.73
C VAL A 101 14.78 -6.02 21.09
N ARG A 102 15.52 -5.81 22.18
CA ARG A 102 14.95 -5.79 23.54
C ARG A 102 14.66 -4.37 23.99
N ILE A 103 13.41 -4.15 24.44
CA ILE A 103 12.91 -2.86 24.95
C ILE A 103 12.25 -3.13 26.29
N ARG A 104 12.85 -2.67 27.40
CA ARG A 104 12.31 -2.87 28.75
C ARG A 104 11.94 -4.32 29.09
N GLY A 105 12.69 -5.29 28.58
CA GLY A 105 12.40 -6.72 28.80
C GLY A 105 11.55 -7.37 27.72
N VAL A 106 10.77 -6.61 26.98
CA VAL A 106 9.99 -7.07 25.82
C VAL A 106 10.93 -7.31 24.64
N ARG A 107 10.78 -8.44 23.96
CA ARG A 107 11.47 -8.73 22.70
C ARG A 107 10.58 -8.38 21.52
N VAL A 108 11.12 -7.62 20.59
CA VAL A 108 10.43 -7.21 19.35
C VAL A 108 11.25 -7.70 18.15
N THR A 109 10.59 -8.41 17.23
CA THR A 109 11.21 -8.93 16.01
C THR A 109 10.38 -8.52 14.80
N LEU A 110 11.04 -8.01 13.76
CA LEU A 110 10.39 -7.68 12.48
C LEU A 110 10.49 -8.90 11.56
N ILE A 111 9.34 -9.30 10.99
CA ILE A 111 9.20 -10.48 10.15
C ILE A 111 8.56 -10.07 8.82
N PRO A 112 9.00 -10.59 7.64
CA PRO A 112 8.43 -10.20 6.35
C PRO A 112 6.91 -10.31 6.30
N ALA A 113 6.24 -9.25 5.82
CA ALA A 113 4.77 -9.19 5.69
C ALA A 113 4.28 -9.36 4.23
N GLY A 114 5.17 -9.35 3.23
CA GLY A 114 4.83 -9.58 1.82
C GLY A 114 3.98 -8.51 1.15
N HIS A 115 3.63 -7.43 1.85
CA HIS A 115 2.73 -6.38 1.37
C HIS A 115 3.40 -5.39 0.40
N LEU A 116 4.52 -4.83 0.81
CA LEU A 116 5.39 -3.96 -0.01
C LEU A 116 6.84 -4.07 0.45
N LEU A 117 7.78 -3.52 -0.32
CA LEU A 117 9.20 -3.55 0.01
C LEU A 117 9.45 -2.98 1.41
N GLY A 118 10.02 -3.80 2.29
CA GLY A 118 10.30 -3.44 3.67
C GLY A 118 9.14 -3.64 4.64
N SER A 119 7.96 -4.06 4.20
CA SER A 119 6.83 -4.32 5.10
C SER A 119 7.14 -5.46 6.09
N ALA A 120 6.72 -5.26 7.33
CA ALA A 120 7.00 -6.18 8.42
C ALA A 120 5.78 -6.43 9.30
N GLN A 121 5.58 -7.69 9.64
CA GLN A 121 4.84 -8.09 10.83
C GLN A 121 5.70 -7.81 12.06
N VAL A 122 5.09 -7.56 13.18
CA VAL A 122 5.77 -7.29 14.47
C VAL A 122 5.45 -8.41 15.44
N LEU A 123 6.44 -9.28 15.69
CA LEU A 123 6.36 -10.28 16.75
C LEU A 123 6.85 -9.65 18.06
N ILE A 124 5.98 -9.68 19.07
CA ILE A 124 6.23 -9.19 20.43
C ILE A 124 6.21 -10.39 21.37
N GLU A 125 7.29 -10.57 22.12
CA GLU A 125 7.40 -11.62 23.12
C GLU A 125 7.58 -10.97 24.50
N ALA A 126 6.61 -11.16 25.37
CA ALA A 126 6.56 -10.62 26.72
C ALA A 126 5.85 -11.57 27.66
N ASP A 127 6.35 -11.74 28.87
CA ASP A 127 5.76 -12.54 29.95
C ASP A 127 5.33 -13.96 29.57
N GLY A 128 6.11 -14.58 28.67
CA GLY A 128 5.86 -15.94 28.16
C GLY A 128 4.81 -16.01 27.02
N ARG A 129 4.21 -14.89 26.63
CA ARG A 129 3.25 -14.78 25.51
C ARG A 129 3.90 -14.25 24.26
N ARG A 130 3.36 -14.68 23.13
CA ARG A 130 3.71 -14.25 21.78
C ARG A 130 2.54 -13.52 21.14
N ILE A 131 2.76 -12.29 20.75
CA ILE A 131 1.75 -11.44 20.09
C ILE A 131 2.28 -11.09 18.71
N VAL A 132 1.49 -11.31 17.66
CA VAL A 132 1.80 -10.86 16.29
C VAL A 132 0.85 -9.74 15.92
N TYR A 133 1.40 -8.60 15.52
CA TYR A 133 0.71 -7.55 14.78
C TYR A 133 1.14 -7.63 13.32
N THR A 134 0.23 -8.04 12.44
CA THR A 134 0.59 -8.29 11.04
C THR A 134 0.94 -7.02 10.26
N GLY A 135 0.42 -5.85 10.69
CA GLY A 135 0.28 -4.73 9.77
C GLY A 135 -0.51 -5.19 8.54
N ASP A 136 -0.28 -4.56 7.41
CA ASP A 136 -0.82 -5.03 6.14
C ASP A 136 -0.01 -6.24 5.66
N VAL A 137 -0.68 -7.31 5.28
CA VAL A 137 -0.05 -8.61 5.07
C VAL A 137 -0.50 -9.28 3.77
N ASN A 138 0.43 -9.97 3.11
CA ASN A 138 0.13 -10.77 1.93
C ASN A 138 0.70 -12.19 2.05
N PHE A 139 -0.11 -13.14 2.49
CA PHE A 139 0.28 -14.56 2.61
C PHE A 139 0.31 -15.31 1.28
N ARG A 140 -0.25 -14.74 0.22
CA ARG A 140 -0.21 -15.29 -1.13
C ARG A 140 1.10 -14.96 -1.86
N GLY A 141 1.70 -13.81 -1.52
CA GLY A 141 2.78 -13.18 -2.28
C GLY A 141 2.26 -12.37 -3.46
N SER A 142 3.17 -11.74 -4.16
CA SER A 142 2.89 -10.89 -5.33
C SER A 142 3.96 -11.13 -6.41
N LEU A 143 3.83 -10.47 -7.55
CA LEU A 143 4.87 -10.52 -8.59
C LEU A 143 6.18 -9.90 -8.10
N SER A 144 6.11 -8.96 -7.16
CA SER A 144 7.28 -8.21 -6.68
C SER A 144 7.89 -8.75 -5.39
N LEU A 145 7.12 -9.45 -4.56
CA LEU A 145 7.54 -9.88 -3.22
C LEU A 145 7.11 -11.32 -2.90
N ALA A 146 7.97 -12.00 -2.17
CA ALA A 146 7.63 -13.29 -1.58
C ALA A 146 6.44 -13.17 -0.60
N PRO A 147 5.68 -14.27 -0.37
CA PRO A 147 4.64 -14.31 0.64
C PRO A 147 5.12 -13.87 2.02
N ALA A 148 4.20 -13.38 2.84
CA ALA A 148 4.44 -13.15 4.26
C ALA A 148 4.86 -14.46 4.95
N GLU A 149 5.80 -14.35 5.87
CA GLU A 149 6.16 -15.45 6.75
C GLU A 149 5.01 -15.74 7.73
N ARG A 150 4.78 -17.02 7.98
CA ARG A 150 3.78 -17.46 8.96
C ARG A 150 4.42 -17.54 10.35
N VAL A 151 3.79 -16.91 11.30
CA VAL A 151 4.32 -16.79 12.67
C VAL A 151 3.32 -17.34 13.65
N ASP A 152 3.74 -18.32 14.45
CA ASP A 152 2.93 -18.83 15.55
C ASP A 152 2.84 -17.78 16.67
N ALA A 153 1.65 -17.54 17.20
CA ALA A 153 1.40 -16.59 18.26
C ALA A 153 0.15 -16.96 19.07
N ASP A 154 0.16 -16.60 20.35
CA ASP A 154 -0.98 -16.76 21.25
C ASP A 154 -2.06 -15.70 20.93
N VAL A 155 -1.61 -14.52 20.50
CA VAL A 155 -2.49 -13.41 20.10
C VAL A 155 -2.10 -12.95 18.70
N VAL A 156 -3.08 -12.87 17.79
CA VAL A 156 -2.90 -12.37 16.43
C VAL A 156 -3.76 -11.12 16.23
N ILE A 157 -3.12 -9.99 15.91
CA ILE A 157 -3.77 -8.76 15.47
C ILE A 157 -3.58 -8.67 13.96
N VAL A 158 -4.65 -8.83 13.19
CA VAL A 158 -4.60 -8.98 11.73
C VAL A 158 -5.51 -8.00 11.02
N GLU A 159 -5.06 -7.54 9.84
CA GLU A 159 -5.85 -6.70 8.95
C GLU A 159 -7.08 -7.43 8.38
N SER A 160 -8.06 -6.64 7.92
CA SER A 160 -9.31 -7.14 7.35
C SER A 160 -9.73 -6.40 6.07
N THR A 161 -8.78 -5.79 5.35
CA THR A 161 -9.02 -4.95 4.17
C THR A 161 -9.92 -5.63 3.12
N TYR A 162 -9.69 -6.91 2.87
CA TYR A 162 -10.48 -7.73 1.95
C TYR A 162 -11.20 -8.90 2.65
N GLY A 163 -11.72 -8.65 3.85
CA GLY A 163 -12.46 -9.63 4.63
C GLY A 163 -13.76 -10.12 3.99
N ASN A 164 -14.29 -9.40 3.01
CA ASN A 164 -15.57 -9.69 2.34
C ASN A 164 -15.42 -10.20 0.90
N ARG A 165 -14.20 -10.28 0.31
CA ARG A 165 -14.01 -10.67 -1.10
C ARG A 165 -12.76 -11.50 -1.32
N ARG A 166 -12.70 -12.17 -2.48
CA ARG A 166 -11.53 -12.89 -2.98
C ARG A 166 -10.86 -12.13 -4.12
N HIS A 167 -9.58 -12.37 -4.30
CA HIS A 167 -8.81 -11.91 -5.46
C HIS A 167 -8.82 -12.96 -6.57
N GLU A 168 -8.73 -12.51 -7.81
CA GLU A 168 -8.36 -13.36 -8.93
C GLU A 168 -6.89 -13.82 -8.78
N SER A 169 -6.51 -14.88 -9.50
CA SER A 169 -5.11 -15.33 -9.48
C SER A 169 -4.16 -14.30 -10.14
N LEU A 170 -2.88 -14.38 -9.81
CA LEU A 170 -1.86 -13.51 -10.43
C LEU A 170 -1.75 -13.77 -11.92
N GLU A 171 -1.84 -15.04 -12.34
CA GLU A 171 -1.77 -15.47 -13.73
C GLU A 171 -2.94 -14.88 -14.54
N GLU A 172 -4.17 -14.97 -14.03
CA GLU A 172 -5.36 -14.38 -14.66
C GLU A 172 -5.23 -12.85 -14.74
N ALA A 173 -4.75 -12.22 -13.68
CA ALA A 173 -4.56 -10.77 -13.64
C ALA A 173 -3.53 -10.31 -14.68
N VAL A 174 -2.38 -10.99 -14.78
CA VAL A 174 -1.33 -10.69 -15.77
C VAL A 174 -1.85 -10.88 -17.20
N ALA A 175 -2.54 -11.99 -17.47
CA ALA A 175 -3.10 -12.26 -18.80
C ALA A 175 -4.11 -11.18 -19.20
N ARG A 176 -5.10 -10.88 -18.35
CA ARG A 176 -6.10 -9.83 -18.60
C ARG A 176 -5.46 -8.47 -18.81
N PHE A 177 -4.46 -8.13 -17.99
CA PHE A 177 -3.74 -6.87 -18.11
C PHE A 177 -3.02 -6.79 -19.48
N GLY A 178 -2.33 -7.85 -19.86
CA GLY A 178 -1.66 -7.96 -21.17
C GLY A 178 -2.64 -7.79 -22.34
N ASP A 179 -3.78 -8.46 -22.31
CA ASP A 179 -4.83 -8.37 -23.33
C ASP A 179 -5.37 -6.94 -23.47
N VAL A 180 -5.61 -6.25 -22.35
CA VAL A 180 -6.06 -4.86 -22.36
C VAL A 180 -5.02 -3.95 -22.99
N VAL A 181 -3.76 -4.06 -22.56
CA VAL A 181 -2.66 -3.24 -23.11
C VAL A 181 -2.51 -3.50 -24.62
N LYS A 182 -2.48 -4.75 -25.04
CA LYS A 182 -2.34 -5.15 -26.43
C LYS A 182 -3.47 -4.60 -27.32
N SER A 183 -4.72 -4.76 -26.88
CA SER A 183 -5.90 -4.27 -27.63
C SER A 183 -5.87 -2.75 -27.76
N VAL A 184 -5.72 -2.04 -26.65
CA VAL A 184 -5.77 -0.58 -26.61
C VAL A 184 -4.62 0.06 -27.40
N VAL A 185 -3.39 -0.44 -27.21
CA VAL A 185 -2.23 0.09 -27.94
C VAL A 185 -2.31 -0.25 -29.42
N GLY A 186 -2.82 -1.43 -29.77
CA GLY A 186 -3.08 -1.83 -31.15
C GLY A 186 -4.07 -0.94 -31.90
N GLU A 187 -5.00 -0.31 -31.17
CA GLU A 187 -5.97 0.68 -31.69
C GLU A 187 -5.43 2.13 -31.65
N GLY A 188 -4.18 2.32 -31.26
CA GLY A 188 -3.55 3.63 -31.13
C GLY A 188 -4.01 4.41 -29.88
N GLY A 189 -4.52 3.70 -28.86
CA GLY A 189 -4.99 4.27 -27.61
C GLY A 189 -3.95 4.33 -26.50
N VAL A 190 -4.36 4.87 -25.36
CA VAL A 190 -3.58 4.99 -24.12
C VAL A 190 -4.21 4.12 -23.02
N VAL A 191 -3.39 3.35 -22.33
CA VAL A 191 -3.75 2.65 -21.09
C VAL A 191 -3.26 3.46 -19.91
N LEU A 192 -4.16 4.04 -19.12
CA LEU A 192 -3.82 4.65 -17.82
C LEU A 192 -3.94 3.62 -16.71
N VAL A 193 -2.86 3.46 -15.95
CA VAL A 193 -2.84 2.62 -14.75
C VAL A 193 -2.62 3.50 -13.53
N PRO A 194 -3.69 3.86 -12.79
CA PRO A 194 -3.57 4.60 -11.54
C PRO A 194 -3.03 3.67 -10.45
N VAL A 195 -1.92 4.06 -9.82
CA VAL A 195 -1.21 3.22 -8.84
C VAL A 195 -0.88 3.97 -7.55
N PHE A 196 -0.75 3.25 -6.45
CA PHE A 196 0.04 3.72 -5.32
C PHE A 196 1.52 3.67 -5.70
N ALA A 197 2.27 4.71 -5.38
CA ALA A 197 3.67 4.87 -5.80
C ALA A 197 4.59 3.79 -5.23
N VAL A 198 4.27 3.27 -4.05
CA VAL A 198 4.98 2.19 -3.36
C VAL A 198 4.18 0.90 -3.45
N GLY A 199 4.81 -0.16 -3.86
CA GLY A 199 4.23 -1.50 -4.01
C GLY A 199 3.54 -1.67 -5.36
N ARG A 200 2.41 -0.98 -5.60
CA ARG A 200 1.58 -1.19 -6.79
C ARG A 200 2.26 -0.79 -8.09
N GLY A 201 3.01 0.32 -8.10
CA GLY A 201 3.75 0.73 -9.30
C GLY A 201 4.75 -0.34 -9.75
N GLN A 202 5.49 -0.93 -8.81
CA GLN A 202 6.51 -1.94 -9.06
C GLN A 202 5.88 -3.28 -9.48
N GLU A 203 4.72 -3.61 -8.92
CA GLU A 203 3.92 -4.77 -9.34
C GLU A 203 3.52 -4.67 -10.82
N ILE A 204 3.06 -3.49 -11.27
CA ILE A 204 2.68 -3.25 -12.66
C ILE A 204 3.88 -3.26 -13.60
N PHE A 205 5.07 -2.81 -13.17
CA PHE A 205 6.29 -2.98 -13.97
C PHE A 205 6.61 -4.46 -14.20
N THR A 206 6.46 -5.28 -13.15
CA THR A 206 6.69 -6.72 -13.27
C THR A 206 5.66 -7.37 -14.21
N ALA A 207 4.38 -6.99 -14.08
CA ALA A 207 3.34 -7.47 -14.99
C ALA A 207 3.62 -7.08 -16.46
N LEU A 208 4.02 -5.83 -16.72
CA LEU A 208 4.39 -5.37 -18.07
C LEU A 208 5.58 -6.14 -18.63
N HIS A 209 6.61 -6.39 -17.82
CA HIS A 209 7.77 -7.18 -18.23
C HIS A 209 7.38 -8.60 -18.64
N LEU A 210 6.51 -9.27 -17.87
CA LEU A 210 6.05 -10.63 -18.15
C LEU A 210 5.31 -10.73 -19.48
N VAL A 211 4.50 -9.72 -19.83
CA VAL A 211 3.75 -9.71 -21.11
C VAL A 211 4.47 -9.00 -22.26
N ARG A 212 5.65 -8.44 -22.03
CA ARG A 212 6.40 -7.61 -23.00
C ARG A 212 6.60 -8.26 -24.35
N ARG A 213 6.94 -9.57 -24.39
CA ARG A 213 7.19 -10.29 -25.65
C ARG A 213 5.98 -10.29 -26.59
N GLU A 214 4.79 -10.21 -26.01
CA GLU A 214 3.53 -10.18 -26.75
C GLU A 214 3.10 -8.77 -27.16
N LEU A 215 3.59 -7.76 -26.42
CA LEU A 215 3.23 -6.36 -26.62
C LEU A 215 4.06 -5.68 -27.74
N GLY A 216 5.30 -6.13 -27.99
CA GLY A 216 6.24 -5.43 -28.86
C GLY A 216 6.77 -4.12 -28.23
N GLU A 217 7.08 -3.14 -29.06
CA GLU A 217 7.55 -1.81 -28.62
C GLU A 217 6.36 -0.93 -28.23
N VAL A 218 6.06 -0.85 -26.94
CA VAL A 218 5.01 -0.02 -26.38
C VAL A 218 5.64 1.16 -25.61
N PRO A 219 5.32 2.42 -25.93
CA PRO A 219 5.77 3.56 -25.14
C PRO A 219 5.28 3.47 -23.69
N LEU A 220 6.20 3.71 -22.75
CA LEU A 220 5.95 3.72 -21.32
C LEU A 220 6.16 5.13 -20.77
N PHE A 221 5.21 5.61 -19.96
CA PHE A 221 5.26 6.90 -19.30
C PHE A 221 5.05 6.70 -17.79
N VAL A 222 5.99 7.12 -16.98
CA VAL A 222 5.95 6.89 -15.53
C VAL A 222 6.00 8.21 -14.75
N ASP A 223 5.05 8.38 -13.84
CA ASP A 223 4.97 9.53 -12.91
C ASP A 223 6.22 9.65 -12.03
N GLY A 224 6.58 10.89 -11.69
CA GLY A 224 7.78 11.21 -10.92
C GLY A 224 7.85 10.54 -9.55
N MET A 225 6.73 10.45 -8.82
CA MET A 225 6.70 9.80 -7.51
C MET A 225 6.87 8.28 -7.63
N VAL A 226 6.27 7.65 -8.64
CA VAL A 226 6.46 6.22 -8.91
C VAL A 226 7.93 5.94 -9.20
N ARG A 227 8.56 6.76 -10.06
CA ARG A 227 10.00 6.66 -10.34
C ARG A 227 10.86 6.80 -9.10
N GLU A 228 10.54 7.79 -8.25
CA GLU A 228 11.30 8.04 -7.03
C GLU A 228 11.23 6.86 -6.05
N CYS A 229 10.04 6.30 -5.83
CA CYS A 229 9.86 5.10 -5.02
C CYS A 229 10.59 3.89 -5.63
N THR A 230 10.50 3.71 -6.95
CA THR A 230 11.16 2.59 -7.65
C THR A 230 12.69 2.66 -7.52
N ARG A 231 13.28 3.87 -7.51
CA ARG A 231 14.74 4.02 -7.24
C ARG A 231 15.15 3.52 -5.87
N VAL A 232 14.25 3.50 -4.90
CA VAL A 232 14.52 2.85 -3.60
C VAL A 232 14.55 1.33 -3.76
N TYR A 233 13.68 0.75 -4.58
CA TYR A 233 13.67 -0.69 -4.86
C TYR A 233 15.00 -1.18 -5.44
N TYR A 234 15.64 -0.44 -6.33
CA TYR A 234 16.97 -0.77 -6.87
C TYR A 234 18.07 -0.90 -5.80
N ARG A 235 17.87 -0.38 -4.61
CA ARG A 235 18.83 -0.49 -3.49
C ARG A 235 18.63 -1.77 -2.67
N TYR A 236 17.57 -2.53 -2.92
CA TYR A 236 17.14 -3.69 -2.15
C TYR A 236 16.66 -4.84 -3.08
N LEU A 237 17.35 -5.04 -4.20
CA LEU A 237 16.99 -6.06 -5.18
C LEU A 237 16.98 -7.47 -4.61
N ASP A 238 17.79 -7.73 -3.60
CA ASP A 238 17.88 -8.99 -2.87
C ASP A 238 16.59 -9.36 -2.10
N LEU A 239 15.75 -8.38 -1.79
CA LEU A 239 14.45 -8.57 -1.13
C LEU A 239 13.29 -8.79 -2.12
N LEU A 240 13.53 -8.69 -3.42
CA LEU A 240 12.52 -8.81 -4.45
C LEU A 240 12.48 -10.22 -5.05
N THR A 241 11.34 -10.59 -5.63
CA THR A 241 11.24 -11.79 -6.46
C THR A 241 12.21 -11.72 -7.63
N ARG A 242 12.47 -12.87 -8.24
CA ARG A 242 13.29 -12.92 -9.46
C ARG A 242 12.64 -12.13 -10.59
N GLU A 243 11.33 -12.29 -10.77
CA GLU A 243 10.54 -11.63 -11.82
C GLU A 243 10.59 -10.11 -11.69
N CYS A 244 10.47 -9.59 -10.47
CA CYS A 244 10.57 -8.15 -10.22
C CYS A 244 11.98 -7.60 -10.49
N ARG A 245 13.03 -8.34 -10.10
CA ARG A 245 14.42 -7.95 -10.42
C ARG A 245 14.65 -7.87 -11.92
N GLU A 246 14.25 -8.92 -12.65
CA GLU A 246 14.37 -8.98 -14.11
C GLU A 246 13.59 -7.83 -14.78
N ALA A 247 12.39 -7.49 -14.24
CA ALA A 247 11.61 -6.35 -14.73
C ALA A 247 12.30 -5.02 -14.49
N LEU A 248 12.86 -4.80 -13.30
CA LEU A 248 13.56 -3.54 -13.00
C LEU A 248 14.88 -3.41 -13.76
N GLU A 249 15.56 -4.51 -14.08
CA GLU A 249 16.76 -4.54 -14.89
C GLU A 249 16.48 -4.44 -16.41
N ASP A 250 15.23 -4.60 -16.86
CA ASP A 250 14.83 -4.43 -18.24
C ASP A 250 15.07 -2.98 -18.70
N PRO A 251 15.86 -2.73 -19.78
CA PRO A 251 16.14 -1.38 -20.28
C PRO A 251 14.89 -0.56 -20.58
N TRP A 252 13.83 -1.19 -21.04
CA TRP A 252 12.55 -0.51 -21.30
C TRP A 252 11.95 0.15 -20.06
N ILE A 253 12.09 -0.49 -18.90
CA ILE A 253 11.58 0.03 -17.60
C ILE A 253 12.65 0.91 -16.94
N SER A 254 13.89 0.43 -16.86
CA SER A 254 14.97 1.14 -16.16
C SER A 254 15.29 2.49 -16.80
N ASP A 255 15.28 2.59 -18.12
CA ASP A 255 15.50 3.85 -18.83
C ASP A 255 14.40 4.87 -18.47
N GLU A 256 13.14 4.44 -18.41
CA GLU A 256 12.05 5.33 -18.00
C GLU A 256 12.17 5.75 -16.52
N ILE A 257 12.61 4.86 -15.64
CA ILE A 257 12.81 5.17 -14.21
C ILE A 257 13.95 6.18 -13.99
N PHE A 258 15.06 6.03 -14.70
CA PHE A 258 16.26 6.85 -14.48
C PHE A 258 16.36 8.05 -15.43
N HIS A 259 15.93 7.92 -16.66
CA HIS A 259 16.12 8.89 -17.75
C HIS A 259 14.80 9.41 -18.31
N GLY A 260 13.65 8.81 -17.94
CA GLY A 260 12.34 9.21 -18.40
C GLY A 260 12.09 10.71 -18.19
N ARG A 261 11.53 11.34 -19.20
CA ARG A 261 11.21 12.78 -19.17
C ARG A 261 9.89 12.99 -18.41
N VAL A 262 9.77 14.17 -17.81
CA VAL A 262 8.45 14.65 -17.37
C VAL A 262 7.60 14.86 -18.62
N PHE A 263 6.53 14.10 -18.76
CA PHE A 263 5.60 14.23 -19.88
C PHE A 263 4.52 15.27 -19.58
N SER A 264 4.18 16.04 -20.62
CA SER A 264 3.13 17.04 -20.51
C SER A 264 1.75 16.43 -20.79
N ARG A 265 0.70 17.17 -20.46
CA ARG A 265 -0.67 16.81 -20.81
C ARG A 265 -0.85 16.66 -22.32
N GLU A 266 -0.23 17.54 -23.10
CA GLU A 266 -0.26 17.51 -24.56
C GLU A 266 0.42 16.25 -25.12
N THR A 267 1.50 15.80 -24.48
CA THR A 267 2.18 14.54 -24.84
C THR A 267 1.21 13.37 -24.68
N ILE A 268 0.57 13.24 -23.52
CA ILE A 268 -0.35 12.12 -23.24
C ILE A 268 -1.61 12.18 -24.11
N ALA A 269 -2.16 13.36 -24.37
CA ALA A 269 -3.35 13.51 -25.23
C ALA A 269 -3.15 13.02 -26.67
N ARG A 270 -1.88 12.87 -27.11
CA ARG A 270 -1.50 12.40 -28.45
C ARG A 270 -0.69 11.12 -28.43
N ALA A 271 -0.46 10.54 -27.27
CA ALA A 271 0.34 9.36 -27.10
C ALA A 271 -0.43 8.09 -27.48
N THR A 272 0.33 7.05 -27.74
CA THR A 272 -0.09 5.65 -27.68
C THR A 272 0.83 4.97 -26.70
N GLY A 273 0.32 4.14 -25.79
CA GLY A 273 1.17 3.43 -24.82
C GLY A 273 0.55 3.30 -23.45
N VAL A 274 1.41 3.03 -22.45
CA VAL A 274 1.01 2.84 -21.05
C VAL A 274 1.47 4.02 -20.20
N VAL A 275 0.56 4.57 -19.41
CA VAL A 275 0.82 5.64 -18.44
C VAL A 275 0.63 5.09 -17.03
N ILE A 276 1.66 5.10 -16.21
CA ILE A 276 1.62 4.70 -14.80
C ILE A 276 1.73 5.97 -13.95
N SER A 277 0.68 6.28 -13.19
CA SER A 277 0.61 7.54 -12.45
C SER A 277 -0.05 7.40 -11.08
N THR A 278 0.27 8.29 -10.18
CA THR A 278 -0.34 8.42 -8.85
C THR A 278 -1.56 9.37 -8.88
N SER A 279 -2.60 9.16 -8.09
CA SER A 279 -2.77 8.12 -7.08
C SER A 279 -3.65 6.99 -7.61
N GLY A 280 -3.52 5.80 -6.99
CA GLY A 280 -4.32 4.61 -7.33
C GLY A 280 -5.83 4.79 -7.29
N MET A 281 -6.34 5.81 -6.60
CA MET A 281 -7.77 6.13 -6.47
C MET A 281 -8.25 7.19 -7.49
N LEU A 282 -7.53 7.41 -8.58
CA LEU A 282 -7.78 8.47 -9.57
C LEU A 282 -7.86 9.86 -8.93
N LEU A 283 -6.87 10.20 -8.11
CA LEU A 283 -6.68 11.53 -7.53
C LEU A 283 -5.38 12.14 -8.07
N GLY A 284 -5.17 13.42 -7.83
CA GLY A 284 -3.93 14.12 -8.21
C GLY A 284 -3.54 13.91 -9.67
N PRO A 285 -2.27 13.57 -9.99
CA PRO A 285 -1.80 13.42 -11.36
C PRO A 285 -2.58 12.39 -12.17
N ALA A 286 -2.96 11.24 -11.60
CA ALA A 286 -3.72 10.21 -12.31
C ALA A 286 -5.11 10.73 -12.75
N LEU A 287 -5.77 11.55 -11.92
CA LEU A 287 -7.04 12.17 -12.29
C LEU A 287 -6.88 13.14 -13.48
N GLU A 288 -5.80 13.90 -13.48
CA GLU A 288 -5.52 14.84 -14.57
C GLU A 288 -5.28 14.09 -15.90
N PHE A 289 -4.55 12.97 -15.90
CA PHE A 289 -4.41 12.14 -17.09
C PHE A 289 -5.71 11.45 -17.49
N PHE A 290 -6.47 10.95 -16.52
CA PHE A 290 -7.78 10.36 -16.79
C PHE A 290 -8.71 11.32 -17.52
N ARG A 291 -8.76 12.59 -17.11
CA ARG A 291 -9.58 13.61 -17.78
C ARG A 291 -9.22 13.80 -19.25
N LEU A 292 -7.96 13.61 -19.63
CA LEU A 292 -7.51 13.75 -21.02
C LEU A 292 -7.93 12.56 -21.88
N ILE A 293 -7.93 11.35 -21.30
CA ILE A 293 -8.16 10.12 -22.06
C ILE A 293 -9.60 9.58 -21.97
N ALA A 294 -10.36 9.98 -20.94
CA ALA A 294 -11.65 9.38 -20.60
C ALA A 294 -12.71 9.50 -21.72
N GLY A 295 -12.63 10.52 -22.57
CA GLY A 295 -13.61 10.77 -23.64
C GLY A 295 -13.42 9.94 -24.91
N ASP A 296 -12.30 9.25 -25.07
CA ASP A 296 -11.98 8.46 -26.27
C ASP A 296 -12.15 6.96 -25.99
N PRO A 297 -13.04 6.25 -26.71
CA PRO A 297 -13.29 4.83 -26.49
C PRO A 297 -12.11 3.91 -26.85
N ARG A 298 -11.11 4.39 -27.59
CA ARG A 298 -9.86 3.63 -27.85
C ARG A 298 -8.97 3.51 -26.62
N ASN A 299 -9.14 4.38 -25.62
CA ASN A 299 -8.35 4.40 -24.41
C ASN A 299 -8.92 3.46 -23.35
N ALA A 300 -8.09 3.13 -22.35
CA ALA A 300 -8.52 2.41 -21.16
C ALA A 300 -7.96 3.03 -19.88
N VAL A 301 -8.71 2.86 -18.79
CA VAL A 301 -8.20 2.97 -17.42
C VAL A 301 -8.26 1.59 -16.78
N VAL A 302 -7.14 1.15 -16.22
CA VAL A 302 -7.01 -0.15 -15.52
C VAL A 302 -6.82 0.10 -14.04
N ILE A 303 -7.86 -0.15 -13.27
CA ILE A 303 -7.88 0.03 -11.81
C ILE A 303 -7.32 -1.23 -11.15
N VAL A 304 -6.20 -1.09 -10.49
CA VAL A 304 -5.44 -2.18 -9.88
C VAL A 304 -5.27 -2.04 -8.36
N SER A 305 -5.84 -1.00 -7.78
CA SER A 305 -5.68 -0.64 -6.37
C SER A 305 -7.03 -0.55 -5.68
N TYR A 306 -7.03 -0.63 -4.35
CA TYR A 306 -8.20 -0.33 -3.54
C TYR A 306 -8.79 1.04 -3.90
N GLN A 307 -10.12 1.11 -3.91
CA GLN A 307 -10.87 2.32 -4.20
C GLN A 307 -11.74 2.70 -3.01
N ALA A 308 -11.38 3.76 -2.30
CA ALA A 308 -12.19 4.25 -1.21
C ALA A 308 -13.54 4.82 -1.72
N PRO A 309 -14.65 4.60 -1.01
CA PRO A 309 -15.95 5.17 -1.36
C PRO A 309 -15.86 6.66 -1.70
N SER A 310 -16.69 7.12 -2.62
CA SER A 310 -16.75 8.52 -3.12
C SER A 310 -15.52 9.03 -3.90
N THR A 311 -14.46 8.23 -4.08
CA THR A 311 -13.35 8.64 -4.97
C THR A 311 -13.74 8.56 -6.44
N PRO A 312 -13.11 9.36 -7.31
CA PRO A 312 -13.30 9.23 -8.76
C PRO A 312 -13.04 7.80 -9.26
N GLY A 313 -11.98 7.14 -8.76
CA GLY A 313 -11.68 5.75 -9.10
C GLY A 313 -12.76 4.76 -8.66
N TYR A 314 -13.33 4.95 -7.47
CA TYR A 314 -14.48 4.15 -7.01
C TYR A 314 -15.68 4.33 -7.94
N LEU A 315 -16.07 5.58 -8.22
CA LEU A 315 -17.23 5.87 -9.08
C LEU A 315 -17.08 5.27 -10.48
N VAL A 316 -15.88 5.37 -11.06
CA VAL A 316 -15.58 4.79 -12.38
C VAL A 316 -15.64 3.27 -12.32
N SER A 317 -15.08 2.64 -11.27
CA SER A 317 -15.12 1.18 -11.09
C SER A 317 -16.53 0.63 -10.92
N GLN A 318 -17.46 1.45 -10.44
CA GLN A 318 -18.90 1.12 -10.33
C GLN A 318 -19.69 1.41 -11.63
N GLY A 319 -19.01 1.74 -12.74
CA GLY A 319 -19.62 1.98 -14.03
C GLY A 319 -20.24 3.38 -14.21
N ARG A 320 -19.89 4.34 -13.35
CA ARG A 320 -20.33 5.74 -13.57
C ARG A 320 -19.69 6.29 -14.85
N ASN A 321 -20.51 6.69 -15.79
CA ASN A 321 -20.11 7.24 -17.09
C ASN A 321 -20.05 8.78 -17.11
N LEU A 322 -20.41 9.43 -16.01
CA LEU A 322 -20.35 10.86 -15.80
C LEU A 322 -19.80 11.15 -14.39
N LEU A 323 -18.69 11.87 -14.32
CA LEU A 323 -18.09 12.31 -13.08
C LEU A 323 -18.22 13.83 -12.94
N GLU A 324 -18.85 14.27 -11.87
CA GLU A 324 -18.87 15.68 -11.47
C GLU A 324 -17.67 15.94 -10.56
N LEU A 325 -16.73 16.74 -11.02
CA LEU A 325 -15.53 17.12 -10.31
C LEU A 325 -15.56 18.63 -10.07
N GLU A 326 -14.85 19.12 -9.08
CA GLU A 326 -14.70 20.59 -8.86
C GLU A 326 -14.23 21.32 -10.13
N SER A 327 -13.44 20.66 -10.96
CA SER A 327 -12.88 21.19 -12.19
C SER A 327 -13.78 21.02 -13.44
N GLY A 328 -15.02 20.55 -13.26
CA GLY A 328 -15.99 20.33 -14.34
C GLY A 328 -16.38 18.86 -14.52
N VAL A 329 -17.25 18.61 -15.49
CA VAL A 329 -17.84 17.29 -15.76
C VAL A 329 -16.94 16.48 -16.70
N VAL A 330 -16.64 15.24 -16.35
CA VAL A 330 -15.90 14.29 -17.18
C VAL A 330 -16.84 13.19 -17.66
N ARG A 331 -16.98 13.05 -18.98
CA ARG A 331 -17.71 11.93 -19.59
C ARG A 331 -16.77 10.76 -19.83
N VAL A 332 -17.06 9.62 -19.23
CA VAL A 332 -16.27 8.38 -19.36
C VAL A 332 -16.80 7.58 -20.54
N ARG A 333 -16.00 7.45 -21.58
CA ARG A 333 -16.25 6.63 -22.78
C ARG A 333 -15.15 5.59 -22.99
N CYS A 334 -13.99 5.81 -22.36
CA CYS A 334 -12.89 4.86 -22.39
C CYS A 334 -13.29 3.53 -21.73
N ARG A 335 -12.59 2.46 -22.07
CA ARG A 335 -12.72 1.17 -21.40
C ARG A 335 -12.30 1.29 -19.95
N VAL A 336 -13.05 0.67 -19.04
CA VAL A 336 -12.75 0.62 -17.61
C VAL A 336 -12.57 -0.85 -17.23
N GLU A 337 -11.38 -1.19 -16.75
CA GLU A 337 -11.05 -2.52 -16.26
C GLU A 337 -10.68 -2.47 -14.79
N VAL A 338 -11.16 -3.45 -14.02
CA VAL A 338 -10.80 -3.62 -12.61
C VAL A 338 -10.12 -4.97 -12.46
N ILE A 339 -8.85 -4.96 -12.07
CA ILE A 339 -8.02 -6.16 -11.91
C ILE A 339 -7.59 -6.27 -10.45
N SER A 340 -8.16 -7.21 -9.72
CA SER A 340 -7.94 -7.38 -8.26
C SER A 340 -6.71 -8.22 -7.93
N GLY A 341 -6.20 -9.03 -8.86
CA GLY A 341 -5.13 -9.99 -8.63
C GLY A 341 -3.80 -9.37 -8.23
N PHE A 342 -3.57 -8.10 -8.57
CA PHE A 342 -2.37 -7.37 -8.17
C PHE A 342 -2.41 -6.82 -6.73
N SER A 343 -3.36 -7.23 -5.89
CA SER A 343 -3.44 -6.73 -4.52
C SER A 343 -2.20 -7.07 -3.69
N GLY A 344 -1.69 -6.09 -2.95
CA GLY A 344 -0.64 -6.27 -1.94
C GLY A 344 -1.17 -6.81 -0.60
N HIS A 345 -2.48 -6.95 -0.44
CA HIS A 345 -3.11 -7.53 0.74
C HIS A 345 -3.58 -8.96 0.47
N SER A 346 -3.61 -9.76 1.49
CA SER A 346 -4.32 -11.04 1.47
C SER A 346 -5.82 -10.82 1.31
N ASP A 347 -6.50 -11.74 0.65
CA ASP A 347 -7.94 -11.86 0.77
C ASP A 347 -8.35 -12.67 2.02
N TYR A 348 -9.66 -12.73 2.31
CA TYR A 348 -10.14 -13.43 3.49
C TYR A 348 -9.71 -14.90 3.53
N SER A 349 -9.57 -15.57 2.38
CA SER A 349 -9.25 -17.01 2.34
C SER A 349 -7.79 -17.29 2.75
N ASP A 350 -6.88 -16.39 2.41
CA ASP A 350 -5.47 -16.49 2.80
C ASP A 350 -5.30 -16.21 4.30
N ILE A 351 -6.01 -15.19 4.82
CA ILE A 351 -5.98 -14.85 6.25
C ILE A 351 -6.60 -15.98 7.07
N LEU A 352 -7.75 -16.54 6.66
CA LEU A 352 -8.38 -17.66 7.36
C LEU A 352 -7.52 -18.92 7.37
N ARG A 353 -6.79 -19.18 6.29
CA ARG A 353 -5.83 -20.29 6.24
C ARG A 353 -4.71 -20.07 7.27
N TYR A 354 -4.12 -18.88 7.30
CA TYR A 354 -3.11 -18.52 8.30
C TYR A 354 -3.65 -18.66 9.72
N LEU A 355 -4.81 -18.09 10.03
CA LEU A 355 -5.43 -18.18 11.35
C LEU A 355 -5.75 -19.63 11.75
N GLY A 356 -6.23 -20.46 10.83
CA GLY A 356 -6.50 -21.89 11.07
C GLY A 356 -5.23 -22.71 11.34
N GLU A 357 -4.10 -22.34 10.74
CA GLU A 357 -2.80 -22.98 10.98
C GLU A 357 -2.18 -22.56 12.33
N VAL A 358 -2.29 -21.27 12.68
CA VAL A 358 -1.74 -20.74 13.94
C VAL A 358 -2.63 -21.07 15.14
N SER A 359 -3.96 -21.09 14.96
CA SER A 359 -4.95 -21.34 16.02
C SER A 359 -4.69 -20.53 17.29
N PRO A 360 -4.67 -19.16 17.20
CA PRO A 360 -4.38 -18.31 18.33
C PRO A 360 -5.47 -18.39 19.41
N GLU A 361 -5.13 -18.08 20.66
CA GLU A 361 -6.10 -17.94 21.77
C GLU A 361 -6.99 -16.70 21.57
N VAL A 362 -6.40 -15.61 21.02
CA VAL A 362 -7.10 -14.35 20.75
C VAL A 362 -6.77 -13.88 19.33
N CYS A 363 -7.83 -13.56 18.57
CA CYS A 363 -7.72 -12.95 17.24
C CYS A 363 -8.37 -11.56 17.28
N ILE A 364 -7.61 -10.51 16.96
CA ILE A 364 -8.09 -9.14 16.92
C ILE A 364 -8.08 -8.67 15.47
N LEU A 365 -9.27 -8.31 14.96
CA LEU A 365 -9.45 -7.87 13.59
C LEU A 365 -9.43 -6.34 13.54
N VAL A 366 -8.56 -5.81 12.69
CA VAL A 366 -8.35 -4.37 12.52
C VAL A 366 -8.21 -4.02 11.04
N HIS A 367 -8.11 -2.75 10.72
CA HIS A 367 -7.76 -2.24 9.39
C HIS A 367 -8.62 -2.82 8.24
N GLY A 368 -9.75 -2.18 7.99
CA GLY A 368 -10.69 -2.50 6.92
C GLY A 368 -11.94 -1.64 7.02
N ASP A 369 -12.73 -1.62 5.96
CA ASP A 369 -14.06 -1.03 6.01
C ASP A 369 -14.96 -1.88 6.93
N GLU A 370 -15.97 -1.27 7.54
CA GLU A 370 -16.82 -1.91 8.55
C GLU A 370 -17.43 -3.23 8.04
N ASP A 371 -17.94 -3.25 6.82
CA ASP A 371 -18.51 -4.44 6.18
C ASP A 371 -17.47 -5.55 5.95
N ALA A 372 -16.22 -5.18 5.65
CA ALA A 372 -15.15 -6.14 5.47
C ALA A 372 -14.69 -6.76 6.80
N ILE A 373 -14.56 -5.95 7.85
CA ILE A 373 -14.16 -6.42 9.19
C ILE A 373 -15.21 -7.39 9.75
N TYR A 374 -16.50 -7.03 9.70
CA TYR A 374 -17.54 -7.91 10.24
C TYR A 374 -17.73 -9.18 9.41
N ALA A 375 -17.61 -9.11 8.08
CA ALA A 375 -17.58 -10.30 7.24
C ALA A 375 -16.39 -11.22 7.55
N MET A 376 -15.23 -10.63 7.89
CA MET A 376 -14.07 -11.40 8.34
C MET A 376 -14.29 -12.02 9.69
N LYS A 377 -14.93 -11.33 10.63
CA LYS A 377 -15.28 -11.87 11.95
C LYS A 377 -16.14 -13.12 11.84
N GLU A 378 -17.26 -13.04 11.11
CA GLU A 378 -18.17 -14.19 10.91
C GLU A 378 -17.43 -15.42 10.34
N ARG A 379 -16.51 -15.19 9.39
CA ARG A 379 -15.70 -16.27 8.81
C ARG A 379 -14.68 -16.81 9.79
N ALA A 380 -14.00 -15.95 10.53
CA ALA A 380 -13.01 -16.34 11.52
C ALA A 380 -13.64 -17.18 12.66
N GLU A 381 -14.84 -16.82 13.13
CA GLU A 381 -15.62 -17.60 14.11
C GLU A 381 -15.92 -19.02 13.64
N SER A 382 -16.06 -19.22 12.34
CA SER A 382 -16.28 -20.58 11.76
C SER A 382 -15.02 -21.46 11.76
N VAL A 383 -13.83 -20.85 11.72
CA VAL A 383 -12.52 -21.53 11.70
C VAL A 383 -11.92 -21.64 13.09
N LEU A 384 -11.99 -20.58 13.89
CA LEU A 384 -11.40 -20.47 15.22
C LEU A 384 -12.47 -20.67 16.31
N ARG A 385 -12.92 -21.91 16.52
CA ARG A 385 -14.05 -22.20 17.41
C ARG A 385 -13.78 -21.95 18.90
N GLU A 386 -12.52 -22.00 19.31
CA GLU A 386 -12.09 -21.87 20.71
C GLU A 386 -11.44 -20.50 21.00
N ALA A 387 -11.12 -19.74 19.97
CA ALA A 387 -10.46 -18.43 20.11
C ALA A 387 -11.46 -17.32 20.44
N ARG A 388 -11.02 -16.36 21.22
CA ARG A 388 -11.73 -15.10 21.40
C ARG A 388 -11.46 -14.19 20.20
N ILE A 389 -12.51 -13.76 19.46
CA ILE A 389 -12.40 -12.90 18.28
C ILE A 389 -12.96 -11.52 18.59
N GLU A 390 -12.10 -10.51 18.52
CA GLU A 390 -12.41 -9.13 18.89
C GLU A 390 -12.32 -8.17 17.68
N VAL A 391 -13.21 -7.18 17.67
CA VAL A 391 -13.20 -6.06 16.75
C VAL A 391 -13.28 -4.78 17.60
N PRO A 392 -12.14 -4.25 18.06
CA PRO A 392 -12.14 -3.09 18.93
C PRO A 392 -12.54 -1.82 18.19
N GLY A 393 -13.31 -0.97 18.85
CA GLY A 393 -13.52 0.42 18.44
C GLY A 393 -12.26 1.27 18.60
N VAL A 394 -12.24 2.43 17.94
CA VAL A 394 -11.12 3.37 18.09
C VAL A 394 -11.00 3.81 19.55
N GLY A 395 -9.83 3.57 20.14
CA GLY A 395 -9.55 3.90 21.54
C GLY A 395 -10.06 2.91 22.58
N GLU A 396 -10.67 1.81 22.16
CA GLU A 396 -11.08 0.74 23.06
C GLU A 396 -9.88 -0.07 23.54
N GLY A 397 -9.76 -0.24 24.84
CA GLY A 397 -8.76 -1.07 25.49
C GLY A 397 -9.20 -2.53 25.60
N LEU A 398 -8.32 -3.47 25.25
CA LEU A 398 -8.55 -4.91 25.42
C LEU A 398 -7.58 -5.49 26.46
N GLU A 399 -8.09 -6.32 27.37
CA GLU A 399 -7.28 -7.17 28.23
C GLU A 399 -6.98 -8.49 27.53
N LEU A 400 -5.67 -8.85 27.44
CA LEU A 400 -5.14 -10.02 26.74
C LEU A 400 -4.73 -11.12 27.71
#